data_d6e3fdab5334261f8d42a2cee3b29af3
#
_entry.id   d6e3fdab5334261f8d42a2cee3b29af3
#
_cell.length_a   1.000
_cell.length_b   1.000
_cell.length_c   1.000
_cell.angle_alpha   90.00
_cell.angle_beta   90.00
_cell.angle_gamma   90.00
#
_symmetry.space_group_name_H-M   'P 1'
#
loop_
_entity.id
_entity.type
_entity.pdbx_description
1 polymer ?
#
loop_
_entity_poly.entity_id
_entity_poly.type
_entity_poly.pdbx_seq_one_letter_code
_entity_poly.pdbx_strand_id
1 'polypeptide(L)'
;MIIYLGIGTNLGNREENLRKAIELLHERVGECVACSSIYRSAPQGFVSENEFANVVAVCETRHSPEDILLITQQIEREMGRTEKSENGVYHDRIIDIALEHGYE
;
A
#
# COMPACT_ATOMS: atom_id res chain seq x y z
N MET A 1 14.83 -7.77 9.41
CA MET A 1 14.94 -7.11 8.07
C MET A 1 14.13 -5.84 8.07
N ILE A 2 14.69 -4.79 7.57
CA ILE A 2 14.00 -3.51 7.39
C ILE A 2 13.44 -3.48 5.97
N ILE A 3 12.16 -3.17 5.84
CA ILE A 3 11.49 -3.09 4.53
C ILE A 3 10.82 -1.73 4.36
N TYR A 4 10.68 -1.34 3.12
CA TYR A 4 10.00 -0.11 2.72
C TYR A 4 8.78 -0.51 1.90
N LEU A 5 7.61 -0.07 2.36
CA LEU A 5 6.34 -0.36 1.71
C LEU A 5 5.72 0.93 1.18
N GLY A 6 5.48 0.98 -0.12
CA GLY A 6 4.76 2.07 -0.74
C GLY A 6 3.27 1.81 -0.64
N ILE A 7 2.51 2.77 -0.17
CA ILE A 7 1.07 2.66 0.02
C ILE A 7 0.40 3.79 -0.74
N GLY A 8 -0.57 3.45 -1.58
CA GLY A 8 -1.30 4.43 -2.38
C GLY A 8 -2.80 4.18 -2.36
N THR A 9 -3.57 5.23 -2.49
CA THR A 9 -5.02 5.18 -2.56
C THR A 9 -5.53 6.38 -3.35
N ASN A 10 -6.54 6.18 -4.19
CA ASN A 10 -7.17 7.28 -4.93
C ASN A 10 -8.70 7.25 -4.88
N LEU A 11 -9.28 6.45 -3.98
CA LEU A 11 -10.73 6.38 -3.79
C LEU A 11 -11.08 6.57 -2.32
N GLY A 12 -12.24 7.17 -2.10
CA GLY A 12 -12.79 7.35 -0.76
C GLY A 12 -12.01 8.35 0.09
N ASN A 13 -12.03 8.16 1.40
CA ASN A 13 -11.25 8.99 2.32
C ASN A 13 -9.79 8.51 2.31
N ARG A 14 -8.98 9.16 1.50
CA ARG A 14 -7.61 8.73 1.23
C ARG A 14 -6.73 8.75 2.48
N GLU A 15 -6.81 9.79 3.28
CA GLU A 15 -6.01 9.86 4.52
C GLU A 15 -6.37 8.75 5.48
N GLU A 16 -7.66 8.48 5.66
CA GLU A 16 -8.14 7.40 6.50
C GLU A 16 -7.70 6.04 5.98
N ASN A 17 -7.74 5.85 4.66
CA ASN A 17 -7.29 4.60 4.04
C ASN A 17 -5.80 4.36 4.30
N LEU A 18 -4.98 5.40 4.17
CA LEU A 18 -3.55 5.30 4.46
C LEU A 18 -3.29 4.96 5.93
N ARG A 19 -3.99 5.65 6.84
CA ARG A 19 -3.86 5.41 8.27
C ARG A 19 -4.22 3.96 8.62
N LYS A 20 -5.33 3.47 8.09
CA LYS A 20 -5.78 2.12 8.35
C LYS A 20 -4.81 1.07 7.78
N ALA A 21 -4.28 1.31 6.58
CA ALA A 21 -3.29 0.42 6.00
C ALA A 21 -2.03 0.33 6.87
N ILE A 22 -1.54 1.48 7.36
CA ILE A 22 -0.37 1.51 8.24
C ILE A 22 -0.63 0.75 9.54
N GLU A 23 -1.81 0.90 10.13
CA GLU A 23 -2.17 0.15 11.33
C GLU A 23 -2.15 -1.36 11.10
N LEU A 24 -2.70 -1.81 9.98
CA LEU A 24 -2.73 -3.24 9.63
C LEU A 24 -1.32 -3.77 9.33
N LEU A 25 -0.49 -2.98 8.67
CA LEU A 25 0.91 -3.35 8.42
C LEU A 25 1.69 -3.47 9.73
N HIS A 26 1.51 -2.52 10.64
CA HIS A 26 2.15 -2.55 11.95
C HIS A 26 1.77 -3.81 12.73
N GLU A 27 0.52 -4.22 12.64
CA GLU A 27 -0.01 -5.38 13.34
C GLU A 27 0.43 -6.69 12.72
N ARG A 28 0.49 -6.78 11.40
CA ARG A 28 0.64 -8.07 10.69
C ARG A 28 1.99 -8.29 10.02
N VAL A 29 2.67 -7.23 9.59
CA VAL A 29 3.97 -7.34 8.92
C VAL A 29 5.10 -7.17 9.91
N GLY A 30 5.03 -6.15 10.72
CA GLY A 30 6.04 -5.83 11.71
C GLY A 30 5.97 -4.38 12.13
N GLU A 31 6.74 -4.01 13.14
CA GLU A 31 6.71 -2.67 13.68
C GLU A 31 7.02 -1.63 12.63
N CYS A 32 6.09 -0.70 12.40
CA CYS A 32 6.32 0.46 11.55
C CYS A 32 7.11 1.49 12.34
N VAL A 33 8.38 1.64 12.02
CA VAL A 33 9.30 2.50 12.77
C VAL A 33 9.35 3.92 12.25
N ALA A 34 8.88 4.13 11.01
CA ALA A 34 8.84 5.44 10.39
C ALA A 34 7.87 5.44 9.22
N CYS A 35 7.39 6.61 8.84
CA CYS A 35 6.65 6.78 7.60
C CYS A 35 6.93 8.17 7.03
N SER A 36 6.84 8.29 5.71
CA SER A 36 6.99 9.56 5.03
C SER A 36 5.77 10.45 5.29
N SER A 37 5.89 11.73 4.93
CA SER A 37 4.70 12.56 4.77
C SER A 37 3.89 12.06 3.59
N ILE A 38 2.61 12.42 3.55
CA ILE A 38 1.73 12.07 2.44
C ILE A 38 2.11 12.93 1.22
N TYR A 39 2.26 12.30 0.07
CA TYR A 39 2.48 13.01 -1.18
C TYR A 39 1.47 12.55 -2.23
N ARG A 40 1.23 13.39 -3.23
CA ARG A 40 0.22 13.11 -4.25
C ARG A 40 0.88 12.75 -5.57
N SER A 41 0.21 11.90 -6.33
CA SER A 41 0.66 11.52 -7.67
C SER A 41 -0.54 11.37 -8.60
N ALA A 42 -0.30 11.65 -9.89
CA ALA A 42 -1.31 11.42 -10.91
C ALA A 42 -1.46 9.91 -11.17
N PRO A 43 -2.66 9.45 -11.56
CA PRO A 43 -2.85 8.07 -11.98
C PRO A 43 -1.95 7.74 -13.16
N GLN A 44 -1.34 6.55 -13.12
CA GLN A 44 -0.48 6.07 -14.20
C GLN A 44 -1.12 4.87 -14.88
N GLY A 45 -1.10 4.87 -16.20
CA GLY A 45 -1.62 3.77 -17.01
C GLY A 45 -3.13 3.80 -17.19
N PHE A 46 -3.82 4.85 -16.73
CA PHE A 46 -5.26 5.02 -16.93
C PHE A 46 -5.65 6.49 -16.76
N VAL A 47 -6.83 6.83 -17.25
CA VAL A 47 -7.37 8.18 -17.13
C VAL A 47 -8.30 8.22 -15.93
N SER A 48 -8.03 9.12 -14.99
CA SER A 48 -8.87 9.32 -13.81
C SER A 48 -8.67 10.75 -13.29
N GLU A 49 -9.74 11.32 -12.73
CA GLU A 49 -9.68 12.60 -12.04
C GLU A 49 -9.17 12.46 -10.61
N ASN A 50 -9.05 11.23 -10.11
CA ASN A 50 -8.69 10.96 -8.74
C ASN A 50 -7.17 10.80 -8.59
N GLU A 51 -6.53 11.81 -8.01
CA GLU A 51 -5.11 11.70 -7.66
C GLU A 51 -4.91 10.68 -6.54
N PHE A 52 -3.77 10.00 -6.60
CA PHE A 52 -3.34 9.15 -5.49
C PHE A 52 -2.78 10.00 -4.35
N ALA A 53 -3.12 9.61 -3.14
CA ALA A 53 -2.37 9.99 -1.95
C ALA A 53 -1.46 8.82 -1.60
N ASN A 54 -0.21 9.09 -1.32
CA ASN A 54 0.82 8.06 -1.13
C ASN A 54 1.60 8.31 0.15
N VAL A 55 2.11 7.22 0.72
CA VAL A 55 3.03 7.28 1.84
C VAL A 55 3.99 6.10 1.72
N VAL A 56 5.20 6.24 2.23
CA VAL A 56 6.14 5.13 2.36
C VAL A 56 6.25 4.79 3.85
N ALA A 57 5.96 3.55 4.19
CA ALA A 57 6.12 3.05 5.56
C ALA A 57 7.40 2.22 5.64
N VAL A 58 8.15 2.40 6.72
CA VAL A 58 9.36 1.64 7.01
C VAL A 58 9.03 0.70 8.15
N CYS A 59 9.14 -0.60 7.92
CA CYS A 59 8.79 -1.60 8.91
C CYS A 59 9.95 -2.55 9.17
N GLU A 60 10.07 -2.98 10.42
CA GLU A 60 10.97 -4.05 10.79
C GLU A 60 10.16 -5.34 10.85
N THR A 61 10.57 -6.37 10.11
CA THR A 61 9.80 -7.60 9.95
C THR A 61 10.69 -8.84 10.06
N ARG A 62 10.07 -9.95 10.46
CA ARG A 62 10.67 -11.28 10.42
C ARG A 62 10.11 -12.14 9.31
N HIS A 63 9.13 -11.63 8.59
CA HIS A 63 8.51 -12.36 7.48
C HIS A 63 9.42 -12.37 6.25
N SER A 64 9.31 -13.43 5.45
CA SER A 64 9.95 -13.50 4.15
C SER A 64 9.26 -12.55 3.16
N PRO A 65 9.91 -12.17 2.06
CA PRO A 65 9.24 -11.36 1.02
C PRO A 65 7.96 -12.00 0.48
N GLU A 66 7.93 -13.32 0.35
CA GLU A 66 6.74 -14.04 -0.12
C GLU A 66 5.59 -13.92 0.89
N ASP A 67 5.89 -14.03 2.18
CA ASP A 67 4.88 -13.87 3.22
C ASP A 67 4.37 -12.43 3.26
N ILE A 68 5.26 -11.45 3.10
CA ILE A 68 4.88 -10.04 3.05
C ILE A 68 3.91 -9.79 1.90
N LEU A 69 4.18 -10.36 0.72
CA LEU A 69 3.29 -10.25 -0.43
C LEU A 69 1.90 -10.79 -0.11
N LEU A 70 1.83 -11.97 0.51
CA LEU A 70 0.55 -12.57 0.90
C LEU A 70 -0.20 -11.72 1.92
N ILE A 71 0.52 -11.21 2.92
CA ILE A 71 -0.07 -10.36 3.97
C ILE A 71 -0.62 -9.06 3.36
N THR A 72 0.15 -8.39 2.50
CA THR A 72 -0.28 -7.14 1.90
C THR A 72 -1.46 -7.34 0.96
N GLN A 73 -1.49 -8.42 0.21
CA GLN A 73 -2.64 -8.77 -0.63
C GLN A 73 -3.89 -9.03 0.21
N GLN A 74 -3.74 -9.69 1.35
CA GLN A 74 -4.83 -9.93 2.29
C GLN A 74 -5.38 -8.60 2.83
N ILE A 75 -4.49 -7.68 3.22
CA ILE A 75 -4.87 -6.35 3.69
C ILE A 75 -5.64 -5.61 2.60
N GLU A 76 -5.16 -5.64 1.37
CA GLU A 76 -5.84 -4.99 0.25
C GLU A 76 -7.25 -5.52 0.07
N ARG A 77 -7.44 -6.82 0.15
CA ARG A 77 -8.78 -7.44 0.04
C ARG A 77 -9.69 -7.02 1.20
N GLU A 78 -9.17 -7.02 2.42
CA GLU A 78 -9.95 -6.62 3.60
C GLU A 78 -10.35 -5.15 3.56
N MET A 79 -9.55 -4.31 2.93
CA MET A 79 -9.87 -2.89 2.76
C MET A 79 -10.78 -2.62 1.56
N GLY A 80 -11.18 -3.66 0.84
CA GLY A 80 -12.17 -3.54 -0.23
C GLY A 80 -11.62 -3.49 -1.65
N ARG A 81 -10.32 -3.74 -1.84
CA ARG A 81 -9.75 -3.82 -3.19
C ARG A 81 -10.12 -5.17 -3.79
N THR A 82 -11.10 -5.19 -4.68
CA THR A 82 -11.59 -6.42 -5.30
C THR A 82 -11.04 -6.65 -6.71
N GLU A 83 -10.46 -5.62 -7.32
CA GLU A 83 -9.98 -5.69 -8.70
C GLU A 83 -8.50 -5.37 -8.79
N LYS A 84 -7.83 -6.07 -9.69
CA LYS A 84 -6.48 -5.76 -10.14
C LYS A 84 -6.58 -5.22 -11.56
N SER A 85 -5.45 -4.84 -12.17
CA SER A 85 -5.48 -4.49 -13.59
C SER A 85 -5.93 -5.70 -14.41
N GLU A 86 -6.90 -5.50 -15.30
CA GLU A 86 -7.37 -6.48 -16.26
C GLU A 86 -6.96 -6.06 -17.65
N ASN A 87 -6.44 -7.00 -18.45
CA ASN A 87 -6.05 -6.74 -19.83
C ASN A 87 -5.12 -5.53 -19.99
N GLY A 88 -4.26 -5.31 -18.99
CA GLY A 88 -3.34 -4.18 -18.97
C GLY A 88 -3.98 -2.84 -18.61
N VAL A 89 -5.24 -2.83 -18.21
CA VAL A 89 -5.95 -1.62 -17.78
C VAL A 89 -5.94 -1.53 -16.26
N TYR A 90 -5.50 -0.39 -15.73
CA TYR A 90 -5.49 -0.11 -14.30
C TYR A 90 -6.75 0.65 -13.90
N HIS A 91 -7.23 0.39 -12.71
CA HIS A 91 -8.43 1.01 -12.15
C HIS A 91 -8.11 1.87 -10.94
N ASP A 92 -9.01 2.79 -10.60
CA ASP A 92 -8.97 3.48 -9.33
C ASP A 92 -9.03 2.47 -8.18
N ARG A 93 -8.32 2.74 -7.08
CA ARG A 93 -8.14 1.77 -5.99
C ARG A 93 -8.31 2.39 -4.64
N ILE A 94 -9.01 1.65 -3.77
CA ILE A 94 -9.09 2.00 -2.35
C ILE A 94 -7.70 1.92 -1.73
N ILE A 95 -6.92 0.90 -2.09
CA ILE A 95 -5.59 0.71 -1.53
C ILE A 95 -4.68 -0.07 -2.47
N ASP A 96 -3.41 0.29 -2.49
CA ASP A 96 -2.36 -0.41 -3.20
C ASP A 96 -1.13 -0.43 -2.31
N ILE A 97 -0.56 -1.59 -2.06
CA ILE A 97 0.60 -1.76 -1.19
C ILE A 97 1.68 -2.51 -1.95
N ALA A 98 2.85 -1.92 -2.06
CA ALA A 98 3.97 -2.52 -2.78
C ALA A 98 5.23 -2.54 -1.93
N LEU A 99 5.92 -3.67 -1.94
CA LEU A 99 7.25 -3.77 -1.32
C LEU A 99 8.26 -3.08 -2.23
N GLU A 100 8.83 -1.98 -1.77
CA GLU A 100 9.79 -1.18 -2.55
C GLU A 100 11.21 -1.68 -2.35
N HIS A 101 11.61 -1.88 -1.10
CA HIS A 101 12.94 -2.36 -0.75
C HIS A 101 12.91 -3.21 0.52
N GLY A 102 13.83 -4.17 0.59
CA GLY A 102 14.09 -4.92 1.81
C GLY A 102 15.58 -4.88 2.14
N TYR A 103 15.90 -4.68 3.42
CA TYR A 103 17.28 -4.68 3.93
C TYR A 103 17.36 -5.63 5.11
N GLU A 104 18.47 -6.31 5.19
CA GLU A 104 18.77 -7.17 6.34
C GLU A 104 19.56 -6.43 7.42
#